data_f47c5397c233dbfcef7980da29564bfc
#
_entry.id   f47c5397c233dbfcef7980da29564bfc
#
_cell.length_a   1.000
_cell.length_b   1.000
_cell.length_c   1.000
_cell.angle_alpha   90.00
_cell.angle_beta   90.00
_cell.angle_gamma   90.00
#
_symmetry.space_group_name_H-M   'P 1'
#
loop_
_entity.id
_entity.type
_entity.pdbx_description
1 polymer ?
#
loop_
_entity_poly.entity_id
_entity_poly.type
_entity_poly.pdbx_seq_one_letter_code
_entity_poly.pdbx_strand_id
1 'polypeptide(L)'
;MEFQTQAAIWMQIAQQLAIRIMNGEWAPGERIPSVRDLAADVQVNPNTVVRSVTFLQEEGIIINQRGVGYFVADDGVEKARALRKRVFAEELLPVFFQTVRQLGIDWDELKSLYHHY
;
A
#
# COMPACT_ATOMS: atom_id res chain seq x y z
N MET A 1 1.37 4.73 -21.55
CA MET A 1 2.31 4.79 -20.43
C MET A 1 2.35 3.49 -19.67
N GLU A 2 3.53 3.01 -19.49
CA GLU A 2 3.74 1.70 -18.91
C GLU A 2 4.19 1.74 -17.46
N PHE A 3 4.44 2.92 -16.92
CA PHE A 3 5.07 3.04 -15.62
C PHE A 3 4.30 2.33 -14.50
N GLN A 4 2.98 2.29 -14.56
CA GLN A 4 2.17 1.64 -13.52
C GLN A 4 2.30 0.13 -13.57
N THR A 5 2.40 -0.41 -14.76
CA THR A 5 2.45 -1.85 -14.95
C THR A 5 3.84 -2.39 -14.72
N GLN A 6 4.85 -1.50 -14.61
CA GLN A 6 6.22 -1.94 -14.37
C GLN A 6 6.55 -2.08 -12.90
N ALA A 7 5.64 -1.70 -12.02
CA ALA A 7 5.86 -1.89 -10.58
C ALA A 7 6.00 -3.38 -10.28
N ALA A 8 6.99 -3.72 -9.49
CA ALA A 8 7.22 -5.11 -9.12
C ALA A 8 6.00 -5.68 -8.42
N ILE A 9 5.69 -6.94 -8.71
CA ILE A 9 4.52 -7.60 -8.12
C ILE A 9 4.58 -7.57 -6.60
N TRP A 10 5.75 -7.83 -6.02
CA TRP A 10 5.87 -7.85 -4.57
C TRP A 10 5.52 -6.49 -3.93
N MET A 11 5.83 -5.39 -4.61
CA MET A 11 5.50 -4.06 -4.11
C MET A 11 3.99 -3.81 -4.23
N GLN A 12 3.36 -4.27 -5.30
CA GLN A 12 1.91 -4.16 -5.44
C GLN A 12 1.20 -4.90 -4.32
N ILE A 13 1.68 -6.09 -3.98
CA ILE A 13 1.12 -6.87 -2.88
C ILE A 13 1.33 -6.16 -1.56
N ALA A 14 2.53 -5.61 -1.33
CA ALA A 14 2.81 -4.85 -0.11
C ALA A 14 1.86 -3.66 0.03
N GLN A 15 1.61 -2.92 -1.06
CA GLN A 15 0.69 -1.79 -1.05
C GLN A 15 -0.74 -2.24 -0.74
N GLN A 16 -1.19 -3.35 -1.31
CA GLN A 16 -2.52 -3.87 -1.03
C GLN A 16 -2.67 -4.28 0.43
N LEU A 17 -1.66 -4.93 0.98
CA LEU A 17 -1.68 -5.31 2.40
C LEU A 17 -1.71 -4.06 3.29
N ALA A 18 -0.96 -3.03 2.93
CA ALA A 18 -0.96 -1.77 3.68
C ALA A 18 -2.36 -1.14 3.68
N ILE A 19 -3.06 -1.19 2.54
CA ILE A 19 -4.42 -0.67 2.45
C ILE A 19 -5.37 -1.46 3.37
N ARG A 20 -5.24 -2.77 3.38
CA ARG A 20 -6.08 -3.63 4.23
C ARG A 20 -5.84 -3.34 5.71
N ILE A 21 -4.58 -3.09 6.09
CA ILE A 21 -4.24 -2.70 7.46
C ILE A 21 -4.83 -1.34 7.80
N MET A 22 -4.70 -0.37 6.88
CA MET A 22 -5.30 0.96 7.06
C MET A 22 -6.81 0.88 7.27
N ASN A 23 -7.46 -0.04 6.56
CA ASN A 23 -8.91 -0.19 6.62
C ASN A 23 -9.38 -1.01 7.81
N GLY A 24 -8.44 -1.46 8.65
CA GLY A 24 -8.78 -2.15 9.88
C GLY A 24 -9.13 -3.62 9.70
N GLU A 25 -8.75 -4.22 8.58
CA GLU A 25 -9.00 -5.64 8.37
C GLU A 25 -8.32 -6.46 9.48
N TRP A 26 -7.16 -6.02 9.92
CA TRP A 26 -6.46 -6.58 11.08
C TRP A 26 -6.10 -5.43 12.01
N ALA A 27 -6.52 -5.52 13.25
CA ALA A 27 -6.27 -4.49 14.25
C ALA A 27 -4.82 -4.52 14.73
N PRO A 28 -4.32 -3.43 15.33
CA PRO A 28 -3.00 -3.45 15.96
C PRO A 28 -2.89 -4.63 16.92
N GLY A 29 -1.78 -5.35 16.84
CA GLY A 29 -1.55 -6.54 17.66
C GLY A 29 -2.17 -7.81 17.12
N GLU A 30 -3.00 -7.71 16.10
CA GLU A 30 -3.66 -8.86 15.51
C GLU A 30 -2.74 -9.53 14.48
N ARG A 31 -2.81 -10.85 14.40
CA ARG A 31 -2.02 -11.63 13.45
C ARG A 31 -2.63 -11.53 12.07
N ILE A 32 -1.79 -11.27 11.06
CA ILE A 32 -2.22 -11.35 9.67
C ILE A 32 -2.08 -12.81 9.18
N PRO A 33 -2.75 -13.17 8.07
CA PRO A 33 -2.62 -14.53 7.54
C PRO A 33 -1.17 -14.87 7.20
N SER A 34 -0.87 -16.17 7.21
CA SER A 34 0.48 -16.63 6.88
C SER A 34 0.84 -16.30 5.44
N VAL A 35 2.15 -16.30 5.16
CA VAL A 35 2.65 -16.10 3.79
C VAL A 35 1.98 -17.09 2.83
N ARG A 36 1.84 -18.35 3.26
CA ARG A 36 1.21 -19.36 2.41
C ARG A 36 -0.24 -19.01 2.10
N ASP A 37 -0.99 -18.59 3.12
CA ASP A 37 -2.40 -18.24 2.93
C ASP A 37 -2.54 -16.98 2.07
N LEU A 38 -1.70 -15.98 2.29
CA LEU A 38 -1.71 -14.78 1.48
C LEU A 38 -1.36 -15.10 0.02
N ALA A 39 -0.38 -15.96 -0.20
CA ALA A 39 0.02 -16.36 -1.55
C ALA A 39 -1.10 -17.10 -2.27
N ALA A 40 -1.82 -17.96 -1.58
CA ALA A 40 -2.95 -18.68 -2.16
C ALA A 40 -4.09 -17.71 -2.50
N ASP A 41 -4.34 -16.74 -1.62
CA ASP A 41 -5.42 -15.77 -1.79
C ASP A 41 -5.20 -14.90 -3.03
N VAL A 42 -3.97 -14.41 -3.23
CA VAL A 42 -3.67 -13.55 -4.38
C VAL A 42 -3.09 -14.32 -5.57
N GLN A 43 -2.95 -15.64 -5.45
CA GLN A 43 -2.51 -16.53 -6.53
C GLN A 43 -1.13 -16.16 -7.07
N VAL A 44 -0.17 -15.97 -6.16
CA VAL A 44 1.22 -15.68 -6.52
C VAL A 44 2.15 -16.63 -5.79
N ASN A 45 3.42 -16.63 -6.23
CA ASN A 45 4.45 -17.43 -5.61
C ASN A 45 4.66 -16.98 -4.15
N PRO A 46 4.72 -17.91 -3.18
CA PRO A 46 4.99 -17.54 -1.78
C PRO A 46 6.26 -16.72 -1.59
N ASN A 47 7.30 -16.95 -2.40
CA ASN A 47 8.53 -16.16 -2.30
C ASN A 47 8.29 -14.68 -2.59
N THR A 48 7.36 -14.38 -3.50
CA THR A 48 6.98 -13.02 -3.79
C THR A 48 6.30 -12.37 -2.57
N VAL A 49 5.43 -13.13 -1.90
CA VAL A 49 4.76 -12.64 -0.69
C VAL A 49 5.76 -12.44 0.44
N VAL A 50 6.74 -13.33 0.58
CA VAL A 50 7.81 -13.14 1.58
C VAL A 50 8.48 -11.78 1.40
N ARG A 51 8.78 -11.42 0.16
CA ARG A 51 9.39 -10.13 -0.12
C ARG A 51 8.48 -8.97 0.28
N SER A 52 7.19 -9.12 0.03
CA SER A 52 6.20 -8.09 0.37
C SER A 52 6.11 -7.89 1.88
N VAL A 53 6.00 -8.98 2.66
CA VAL A 53 5.88 -8.87 4.11
C VAL A 53 7.20 -8.41 4.73
N THR A 54 8.34 -8.80 4.17
CA THR A 54 9.63 -8.32 4.62
C THR A 54 9.72 -6.79 4.47
N PHE A 55 9.26 -6.28 3.34
CA PHE A 55 9.22 -4.85 3.12
C PHE A 55 8.34 -4.15 4.15
N LEU A 56 7.14 -4.68 4.41
CA LEU A 56 6.24 -4.09 5.40
C LEU A 56 6.85 -4.14 6.81
N GLN A 57 7.59 -5.18 7.10
CA GLN A 57 8.31 -5.29 8.37
C GLN A 57 9.39 -4.23 8.48
N GLU A 58 10.15 -4.01 7.41
CA GLU A 58 11.18 -2.98 7.38
C GLU A 58 10.60 -1.58 7.56
N GLU A 59 9.38 -1.37 7.05
CA GLU A 59 8.66 -0.11 7.21
C GLU A 59 8.04 0.01 8.60
N GLY A 60 8.10 -1.03 9.41
CA GLY A 60 7.55 -1.00 10.76
C GLY A 60 6.05 -1.17 10.84
N ILE A 61 5.41 -1.58 9.73
CA ILE A 61 3.96 -1.74 9.68
C ILE A 61 3.54 -3.03 10.35
N ILE A 62 4.34 -4.09 10.20
CA ILE A 62 4.10 -5.37 10.83
C ILE A 62 5.35 -5.81 11.58
N ILE A 63 5.14 -6.72 12.53
CA ILE A 63 6.19 -7.27 13.37
C ILE A 63 6.21 -8.78 13.14
N ASN A 64 7.40 -9.34 12.94
CA ASN A 64 7.57 -10.77 12.83
C ASN A 64 7.81 -11.36 14.21
N GLN A 65 6.91 -12.22 14.67
CA GLN A 65 7.15 -13.04 15.85
C GLN A 65 7.62 -14.40 15.39
N ARG A 66 8.91 -14.62 15.54
CA ARG A 66 9.60 -15.81 15.05
C ARG A 66 8.89 -17.08 15.50
N GLY A 67 8.59 -17.95 14.55
CA GLY A 67 7.91 -19.21 14.81
C GLY A 67 6.42 -19.08 15.04
N VAL A 68 5.88 -17.87 15.06
CA VAL A 68 4.45 -17.63 15.28
C VAL A 68 3.79 -17.00 14.07
N GLY A 69 4.33 -15.90 13.55
CA GLY A 69 3.78 -15.23 12.39
C GLY A 69 4.01 -13.73 12.43
N TYR A 70 3.28 -13.02 11.56
CA TYR A 70 3.36 -11.57 11.45
C TYR A 70 2.14 -10.94 12.10
N PHE A 71 2.37 -9.85 12.81
CA PHE A 71 1.34 -9.14 13.56
C PHE A 71 1.37 -7.67 13.19
N VAL A 72 0.22 -7.01 13.16
CA VAL A 72 0.16 -5.57 12.92
C VAL A 72 0.84 -4.86 14.09
N ALA A 73 1.76 -3.95 13.79
CA ALA A 73 2.44 -3.16 14.82
C ALA A 73 1.44 -2.24 15.52
N ASP A 74 1.76 -1.81 16.75
CA ASP A 74 0.88 -0.92 17.50
C ASP A 74 0.58 0.37 16.71
N ASP A 75 1.57 0.89 16.01
CA ASP A 75 1.43 2.07 15.14
C ASP A 75 1.36 1.70 13.67
N GLY A 76 0.98 0.45 13.37
CA GLY A 76 0.98 -0.08 12.00
C GLY A 76 0.03 0.66 11.08
N VAL A 77 -1.15 1.07 11.58
CA VAL A 77 -2.13 1.79 10.76
C VAL A 77 -1.56 3.13 10.31
N GLU A 78 -0.96 3.87 11.24
CA GLU A 78 -0.37 5.18 10.93
C GLU A 78 0.80 5.04 9.96
N LYS A 79 1.62 4.01 10.15
CA LYS A 79 2.76 3.76 9.26
C LYS A 79 2.32 3.29 7.89
N ALA A 80 1.27 2.49 7.82
CA ALA A 80 0.69 2.08 6.53
C ALA A 80 0.16 3.30 5.78
N ARG A 81 -0.53 4.19 6.48
CA ARG A 81 -1.03 5.43 5.87
C ARG A 81 0.12 6.30 5.38
N ALA A 82 1.19 6.42 6.18
CA ALA A 82 2.36 7.20 5.78
C ALA A 82 3.01 6.62 4.53
N LEU A 83 3.12 5.29 4.45
CA LEU A 83 3.65 4.62 3.27
C LEU A 83 2.78 4.93 2.05
N ARG A 84 1.46 4.82 2.20
CA ARG A 84 0.54 5.07 1.09
C ARG A 84 0.60 6.53 0.63
N LYS A 85 0.73 7.47 1.56
CA LYS A 85 0.88 8.88 1.22
C LYS A 85 2.17 9.12 0.44
N ARG A 86 3.26 8.50 0.86
CA ARG A 86 4.55 8.66 0.18
C ARG A 86 4.49 8.12 -1.24
N VAL A 87 3.94 6.92 -1.41
CA VAL A 87 3.79 6.32 -2.74
C VAL A 87 2.91 7.17 -3.62
N PHE A 88 1.79 7.65 -3.09
CA PHE A 88 0.88 8.53 -3.83
C PHE A 88 1.60 9.79 -4.30
N ALA A 89 2.35 10.44 -3.40
CA ALA A 89 3.04 11.68 -3.72
C ALA A 89 4.14 11.46 -4.77
N GLU A 90 4.81 10.32 -4.73
CA GLU A 90 5.92 10.05 -5.64
C GLU A 90 5.47 9.52 -6.99
N GLU A 91 4.38 8.75 -7.04
CA GLU A 91 4.00 8.05 -8.26
C GLU A 91 2.76 8.61 -8.93
N LEU A 92 1.76 8.99 -8.16
CA LEU A 92 0.49 9.45 -8.73
C LEU A 92 0.42 10.97 -8.91
N LEU A 93 0.82 11.72 -7.90
CA LEU A 93 0.67 13.19 -7.96
C LEU A 93 1.40 13.83 -9.14
N PRO A 94 2.64 13.44 -9.48
CA PRO A 94 3.30 14.07 -10.63
C PRO A 94 2.51 13.90 -11.93
N VAL A 95 1.99 12.70 -12.17
CA VAL A 95 1.19 12.41 -13.36
C VAL A 95 -0.14 13.16 -13.31
N PHE A 96 -0.77 13.16 -12.15
CA PHE A 96 -2.05 13.82 -11.93
C PHE A 96 -1.94 15.32 -12.24
N PHE A 97 -0.97 15.99 -11.64
CA PHE A 97 -0.84 17.44 -11.84
C PHE A 97 -0.38 17.80 -13.25
N GLN A 98 0.45 16.95 -13.86
CA GLN A 98 0.80 17.16 -15.25
C GLN A 98 -0.45 17.11 -16.14
N THR A 99 -1.31 16.14 -15.90
CA THR A 99 -2.55 15.98 -16.64
C THR A 99 -3.49 17.17 -16.41
N VAL A 100 -3.62 17.60 -15.16
CA VAL A 100 -4.43 18.78 -14.82
C VAL A 100 -3.97 19.99 -15.62
N ARG A 101 -2.67 20.23 -15.69
CA ARG A 101 -2.12 21.36 -16.46
C ARG A 101 -2.36 21.20 -17.95
N GLN A 102 -2.18 20.00 -18.48
CA GLN A 102 -2.40 19.74 -19.91
C GLN A 102 -3.85 19.99 -20.31
N LEU A 103 -4.79 19.71 -19.43
CA LEU A 103 -6.20 19.86 -19.72
C LEU A 103 -6.71 21.28 -19.44
N GLY A 104 -5.85 22.17 -18.94
CA GLY A 104 -6.25 23.53 -18.62
C GLY A 104 -7.19 23.65 -17.43
N ILE A 105 -7.17 22.67 -16.55
CA ILE A 105 -7.98 22.70 -15.34
C ILE A 105 -7.28 23.61 -14.33
N ASP A 106 -7.93 24.73 -13.97
CA ASP A 106 -7.36 25.62 -12.98
C ASP A 106 -7.69 25.14 -11.55
N TRP A 107 -7.11 25.84 -10.58
CA TRP A 107 -7.26 25.43 -9.18
C TRP A 107 -8.72 25.47 -8.71
N ASP A 108 -9.48 26.48 -9.13
CA ASP A 108 -10.88 26.61 -8.72
C ASP A 108 -11.71 25.47 -9.25
N GLU A 109 -11.51 25.09 -10.50
CA GLU A 109 -12.19 23.95 -11.09
C GLU A 109 -11.81 22.67 -10.40
N LEU A 110 -10.52 22.47 -10.13
CA LEU A 110 -10.05 21.28 -9.46
C LEU A 110 -10.64 21.17 -8.05
N LYS A 111 -10.71 22.28 -7.33
CA LYS A 111 -11.30 22.33 -6.01
C LYS A 111 -12.79 21.95 -6.05
N SER A 112 -13.49 22.44 -7.05
CA SER A 112 -14.91 22.10 -7.23
C SER A 112 -15.09 20.61 -7.48
N LEU A 113 -14.25 20.04 -8.33
CA LEU A 113 -14.29 18.61 -8.61
C LEU A 113 -13.98 17.80 -7.36
N TYR A 114 -13.02 18.24 -6.57
CA TYR A 114 -12.67 17.56 -5.32
C TYR A 114 -13.87 17.49 -4.38
N HIS A 115 -14.61 18.59 -4.25
CA HIS A 115 -15.78 18.63 -3.37
C HIS A 115 -16.96 17.84 -3.92
N HIS A 116 -16.95 17.54 -5.21
CA HIS A 116 -17.98 16.69 -5.83
C HIS A 116 -17.80 15.23 -5.43
N TYR A 117 -16.58 14.79 -5.24
CA TYR A 117 -16.27 13.43 -4.87
C TYR A 117 -15.99 13.28 -3.38
#